data_15534a1e1c098fa4b0ba1cb2ce4f0b12
#
_entry.id   15534a1e1c098fa4b0ba1cb2ce4f0b12
#
_cell.length_a   1.000
_cell.length_b   1.000
_cell.length_c   1.000
_cell.angle_alpha   90.00
_cell.angle_beta   90.00
_cell.angle_gamma   90.00
#
_symmetry.space_group_name_H-M   'P 1'
#
loop_
_entity.id
_entity.type
_entity.pdbx_description
1 polymer ?
#
loop_
_entity_poly.entity_id
_entity_poly.type
_entity_poly.pdbx_seq_one_letter_code
_entity_poly.pdbx_strand_id
1 'polypeptide(L)'
;MADTKTLSIVQWSHFVPEYDKWFDQFAKDWGTKNNVEVAVDHIPVANVAARAAAEASAQSGHDLFGWNGAGGAHLYRRFLVDVTSLVEATEKKYGKVSTIGRQIGYNQDDKTWSAFPDFYISFPAMYRKSMWDEIGMKPDTWDNVRLGGAKLKAKGHPVGISLGHSNDPNTTWRGLLWSFGGALQDAEGKNVVLNSKETVEAVKYVTALYKEAMTSEVLSWDDSSNNRYLVSGIGSLIVNPISAYRTFQKANTKGADDTFVIAPPKGPVRQIMGGASEFYGIWKFAKNKEGAIEFLKYYADHWPEAFKASEGYNNPCFANLVPKPMPILSNDPTSTPSDKLTVLQDSEQWSASPGYPGPSWPAVDEVYNDFVICDMMAKAASRQMSAEDSVKWAHQQSDAIFKKWHEKA
;
A
#
# COMPACT_ATOMS: atom_id res chain seq x y z
N MET A 1 20.92 -39.87 8.63
CA MET A 1 19.68 -39.05 8.51
C MET A 1 19.99 -37.98 7.48
N ALA A 2 19.21 -37.80 6.44
CA ALA A 2 19.40 -36.66 5.53
C ALA A 2 19.19 -35.40 6.34
N ASP A 3 20.09 -34.43 6.24
CA ASP A 3 19.91 -33.13 6.87
C ASP A 3 18.58 -32.51 6.40
N THR A 4 17.67 -32.26 7.32
CA THR A 4 16.39 -31.58 7.01
C THR A 4 16.73 -30.19 6.47
N LYS A 5 16.30 -29.89 5.25
CA LYS A 5 16.45 -28.55 4.68
C LYS A 5 15.59 -27.57 5.49
N THR A 6 16.07 -26.36 5.66
CA THR A 6 15.30 -25.26 6.31
C THR A 6 14.89 -24.22 5.30
N LEU A 7 13.77 -23.53 5.54
CA LEU A 7 13.36 -22.32 4.82
C LEU A 7 12.91 -21.28 5.85
N SER A 8 13.55 -20.13 5.84
CA SER A 8 13.22 -19.03 6.73
C SER A 8 12.55 -17.89 5.95
N ILE A 9 11.40 -17.45 6.43
CA ILE A 9 10.56 -16.43 5.82
C ILE A 9 10.35 -15.30 6.81
N VAL A 10 10.53 -14.06 6.40
CA VAL A 10 10.07 -12.90 7.15
C VAL A 10 9.00 -12.17 6.36
N GLN A 11 7.95 -11.76 7.06
CA GLN A 11 6.91 -10.87 6.54
C GLN A 11 6.40 -9.95 7.64
N TRP A 12 5.66 -8.92 7.27
CA TRP A 12 5.04 -8.04 8.25
C TRP A 12 3.81 -8.70 8.87
N SER A 13 3.49 -8.30 10.11
CA SER A 13 2.27 -8.74 10.80
C SER A 13 1.05 -8.12 10.13
N HIS A 14 0.20 -8.96 9.54
CA HIS A 14 -0.89 -8.53 8.69
C HIS A 14 -2.02 -7.85 9.48
N PHE A 15 -2.61 -6.77 8.93
CA PHE A 15 -3.73 -6.06 9.57
C PHE A 15 -5.06 -6.83 9.57
N VAL A 16 -5.12 -7.96 8.87
CA VAL A 16 -6.16 -8.98 9.01
C VAL A 16 -5.50 -10.23 9.59
N PRO A 17 -5.55 -10.45 10.93
CA PRO A 17 -4.76 -11.50 11.61
C PRO A 17 -5.06 -12.93 11.17
N GLU A 18 -6.21 -13.17 10.55
CA GLU A 18 -6.57 -14.48 10.02
C GLU A 18 -5.65 -14.89 8.85
N TYR A 19 -5.10 -13.90 8.13
CA TYR A 19 -4.12 -14.15 7.07
C TYR A 19 -2.82 -14.72 7.64
N ASP A 20 -2.27 -14.15 8.71
CA ASP A 20 -1.04 -14.64 9.35
C ASP A 20 -1.22 -16.08 9.85
N LYS A 21 -2.34 -16.37 10.52
CA LYS A 21 -2.66 -17.72 10.99
C LYS A 21 -2.74 -18.75 9.85
N TRP A 22 -3.39 -18.34 8.76
CA TRP A 22 -3.48 -19.16 7.56
C TRP A 22 -2.11 -19.39 6.95
N PHE A 23 -1.32 -18.32 6.80
CA PHE A 23 0.00 -18.39 6.17
C PHE A 23 0.97 -19.26 6.96
N ASP A 24 0.98 -19.18 8.29
CA ASP A 24 1.80 -20.04 9.15
C ASP A 24 1.46 -21.51 8.98
N GLN A 25 0.17 -21.83 8.99
CA GLN A 25 -0.26 -23.23 8.78
C GLN A 25 0.06 -23.72 7.36
N PHE A 26 -0.19 -22.87 6.35
CA PHE A 26 0.12 -23.14 4.95
C PHE A 26 1.62 -23.42 4.74
N ALA A 27 2.48 -22.58 5.31
CA ALA A 27 3.93 -22.74 5.23
C ALA A 27 4.40 -24.03 5.91
N LYS A 28 3.86 -24.34 7.07
CA LYS A 28 4.13 -25.57 7.80
C LYS A 28 3.70 -26.83 7.02
N ASP A 29 2.52 -26.80 6.40
CA ASP A 29 1.98 -27.91 5.62
C ASP A 29 2.82 -28.16 4.36
N TRP A 30 3.25 -27.08 3.67
CA TRP A 30 4.19 -27.19 2.56
C TRP A 30 5.52 -27.79 3.00
N GLY A 31 6.07 -27.32 4.13
CA GLY A 31 7.31 -27.83 4.69
C GLY A 31 7.23 -29.34 5.00
N THR A 32 6.14 -29.77 5.61
CA THR A 32 5.90 -31.21 5.91
C THR A 32 5.86 -32.05 4.64
N LYS A 33 5.18 -31.58 3.58
CA LYS A 33 5.10 -32.30 2.29
C LYS A 33 6.45 -32.39 1.57
N ASN A 34 7.34 -31.42 1.77
CA ASN A 34 8.60 -31.29 1.05
C ASN A 34 9.83 -31.69 1.89
N ASN A 35 9.63 -32.17 3.12
CA ASN A 35 10.70 -32.45 4.10
C ASN A 35 11.62 -31.26 4.32
N VAL A 36 10.99 -30.07 4.53
CA VAL A 36 11.62 -28.77 4.82
C VAL A 36 11.07 -28.26 6.14
N GLU A 37 11.93 -27.87 7.06
CA GLU A 37 11.54 -27.13 8.26
C GLU A 37 11.35 -25.66 7.88
N VAL A 38 10.12 -25.15 8.01
CA VAL A 38 9.81 -23.75 7.67
C VAL A 38 9.62 -22.93 8.93
N ALA A 39 10.33 -21.82 9.03
CA ALA A 39 10.16 -20.79 10.06
C ALA A 39 9.62 -19.51 9.43
N VAL A 40 8.56 -18.95 10.01
CA VAL A 40 7.96 -17.68 9.58
C VAL A 40 8.06 -16.68 10.71
N ASP A 41 8.75 -15.57 10.46
CA ASP A 41 8.85 -14.44 11.38
C ASP A 41 7.91 -13.32 10.94
N HIS A 42 7.02 -12.90 11.84
CA HIS A 42 6.16 -11.73 11.65
C HIS A 42 6.72 -10.53 12.38
N ILE A 43 6.91 -9.41 11.66
CA ILE A 43 7.43 -8.18 12.25
C ILE A 43 6.46 -7.01 12.04
N PRO A 44 6.42 -6.01 12.94
CA PRO A 44 5.62 -4.80 12.71
C PRO A 44 5.99 -4.14 11.38
N VAL A 45 4.99 -3.69 10.61
CA VAL A 45 5.19 -3.06 9.29
C VAL A 45 6.22 -1.93 9.32
N ALA A 46 6.23 -1.12 10.37
CA ALA A 46 7.19 -0.04 10.56
C ALA A 46 8.66 -0.51 10.65
N ASN A 47 8.90 -1.78 10.92
CA ASN A 47 10.24 -2.35 11.07
C ASN A 47 10.77 -3.01 9.79
N VAL A 48 9.94 -3.17 8.75
CA VAL A 48 10.30 -3.91 7.53
C VAL A 48 11.50 -3.29 6.83
N ALA A 49 11.49 -1.96 6.60
CA ALA A 49 12.59 -1.26 5.94
C ALA A 49 13.92 -1.38 6.71
N ALA A 50 13.89 -1.21 8.03
CA ALA A 50 15.08 -1.35 8.88
C ALA A 50 15.61 -2.79 8.89
N ARG A 51 14.71 -3.79 8.92
CA ARG A 51 15.09 -5.21 8.86
C ARG A 51 15.75 -5.55 7.53
N ALA A 52 15.18 -5.11 6.41
CA ALA A 52 15.77 -5.33 5.09
C ALA A 52 17.17 -4.72 4.98
N ALA A 53 17.37 -3.49 5.47
CA ALA A 53 18.68 -2.83 5.50
C ALA A 53 19.69 -3.61 6.34
N ALA A 54 19.27 -4.10 7.50
CA ALA A 54 20.13 -4.89 8.40
C ALA A 54 20.58 -6.21 7.74
N GLU A 55 19.64 -6.96 7.15
CA GLU A 55 19.96 -8.23 6.49
C GLU A 55 20.84 -8.03 5.25
N ALA A 56 20.54 -7.04 4.41
CA ALA A 56 21.36 -6.70 3.25
C ALA A 56 22.78 -6.28 3.65
N SER A 57 22.94 -5.50 4.72
CA SER A 57 24.24 -5.08 5.23
C SER A 57 25.04 -6.25 5.80
N ALA A 58 24.40 -7.10 6.58
CA ALA A 58 25.02 -8.27 7.20
C ALA A 58 25.29 -9.41 6.19
N GLN A 59 24.69 -9.39 5.02
CA GLN A 59 24.68 -10.50 4.04
C GLN A 59 24.23 -11.82 4.69
N SER A 60 23.26 -11.72 5.60
CA SER A 60 22.78 -12.82 6.42
C SER A 60 21.38 -12.50 6.93
N GLY A 61 20.51 -13.49 7.01
CA GLY A 61 19.12 -13.35 7.46
C GLY A 61 18.23 -14.44 6.91
N HIS A 62 17.01 -14.06 6.52
CA HIS A 62 16.01 -14.98 5.99
C HIS A 62 16.33 -15.41 4.56
N ASP A 63 15.72 -16.50 4.13
CA ASP A 63 15.79 -16.96 2.73
C ASP A 63 14.84 -16.13 1.84
N LEU A 64 13.62 -15.95 2.33
CA LEU A 64 12.54 -15.23 1.66
C LEU A 64 12.12 -14.03 2.48
N PHE A 65 12.11 -12.86 1.86
CA PHE A 65 11.76 -11.59 2.49
C PHE A 65 10.51 -10.99 1.86
N GLY A 66 9.46 -10.78 2.66
CA GLY A 66 8.23 -10.11 2.28
C GLY A 66 8.29 -8.61 2.62
N TRP A 67 8.14 -7.76 1.62
CA TRP A 67 8.04 -6.31 1.79
C TRP A 67 6.60 -5.85 1.76
N ASN A 68 6.31 -4.83 2.57
CA ASN A 68 5.08 -4.06 2.51
C ASN A 68 5.38 -2.67 1.97
N GLY A 69 4.63 -2.28 0.95
CA GLY A 69 4.78 -0.97 0.31
C GLY A 69 5.89 -0.91 -0.72
N ALA A 70 6.13 0.28 -1.25
CA ALA A 70 7.26 0.51 -2.13
C ALA A 70 8.56 0.57 -1.32
N GLY A 71 9.67 0.52 -2.01
CA GLY A 71 10.95 0.80 -1.38
C GLY A 71 11.74 -0.42 -0.96
N GLY A 72 11.68 -1.48 -1.75
CA GLY A 72 12.47 -2.68 -1.47
C GLY A 72 13.14 -3.28 -2.69
N ALA A 73 12.40 -3.72 -3.69
CA ALA A 73 12.94 -4.52 -4.77
C ALA A 73 14.03 -3.80 -5.59
N HIS A 74 13.83 -2.53 -5.91
CA HIS A 74 14.81 -1.76 -6.67
C HIS A 74 16.01 -1.34 -5.83
N LEU A 75 15.79 -0.90 -4.57
CA LEU A 75 16.87 -0.54 -3.63
C LEU A 75 17.83 -1.69 -3.38
N TYR A 76 17.28 -2.90 -3.23
CA TYR A 76 18.03 -4.11 -2.90
C TYR A 76 18.31 -5.01 -4.08
N ARG A 77 18.01 -4.60 -5.33
CA ARG A 77 18.16 -5.39 -6.55
C ARG A 77 19.49 -6.15 -6.62
N ARG A 78 20.60 -5.50 -6.33
CA ARG A 78 21.93 -6.13 -6.36
C ARG A 78 22.11 -7.31 -5.40
N PHE A 79 21.28 -7.37 -4.35
CA PHE A 79 21.28 -8.40 -3.32
C PHE A 79 20.21 -9.47 -3.51
N LEU A 80 19.30 -9.29 -4.48
CA LEU A 80 18.19 -10.19 -4.75
C LEU A 80 18.50 -11.12 -5.91
N VAL A 81 17.94 -12.33 -5.83
CA VAL A 81 17.97 -13.32 -6.90
C VAL A 81 17.08 -12.85 -8.04
N ASP A 82 17.50 -13.08 -9.29
CA ASP A 82 16.65 -12.92 -10.46
C ASP A 82 15.54 -13.99 -10.45
N VAL A 83 14.30 -13.53 -10.38
CA VAL A 83 13.10 -14.38 -10.34
C VAL A 83 12.28 -14.31 -11.63
N THR A 84 12.88 -13.84 -12.73
CA THR A 84 12.21 -13.66 -14.03
C THR A 84 11.51 -14.93 -14.48
N SER A 85 12.20 -16.07 -14.48
CA SER A 85 11.61 -17.35 -14.89
C SER A 85 10.41 -17.77 -14.01
N LEU A 86 10.45 -17.46 -12.72
CA LEU A 86 9.34 -17.73 -11.80
C LEU A 86 8.11 -16.88 -12.15
N VAL A 87 8.33 -15.55 -12.33
CA VAL A 87 7.24 -14.62 -12.67
C VAL A 87 6.64 -14.96 -14.04
N GLU A 88 7.46 -15.21 -15.05
CA GLU A 88 6.98 -15.57 -16.41
C GLU A 88 6.20 -16.89 -16.41
N ALA A 89 6.63 -17.88 -15.64
CA ALA A 89 5.89 -19.14 -15.48
C ALA A 89 4.53 -18.90 -14.80
N THR A 90 4.49 -18.02 -13.79
CA THR A 90 3.26 -17.63 -13.09
C THR A 90 2.34 -16.82 -14.01
N GLU A 91 2.87 -15.87 -14.81
CA GLU A 91 2.09 -15.13 -15.82
C GLU A 91 1.46 -16.06 -16.86
N LYS A 92 2.20 -17.06 -17.31
CA LYS A 92 1.69 -18.05 -18.26
C LYS A 92 0.49 -18.84 -17.70
N LYS A 93 0.48 -19.10 -16.41
CA LYS A 93 -0.57 -19.87 -15.73
C LYS A 93 -1.75 -19.02 -15.28
N TYR A 94 -1.47 -17.84 -14.74
CA TYR A 94 -2.45 -17.00 -14.04
C TYR A 94 -2.66 -15.62 -14.67
N GLY A 95 -2.16 -15.40 -15.88
CA GLY A 95 -2.34 -14.13 -16.58
C GLY A 95 -1.30 -13.08 -16.20
N LYS A 96 -1.33 -11.96 -16.90
CA LYS A 96 -0.32 -10.90 -16.76
C LYS A 96 -0.33 -10.27 -15.38
N VAL A 97 0.87 -9.85 -14.96
CA VAL A 97 1.03 -9.01 -13.77
C VAL A 97 0.36 -7.66 -14.00
N SER A 98 -0.39 -7.20 -13.01
CA SER A 98 -1.00 -5.87 -12.98
C SER A 98 0.05 -4.75 -13.13
N THR A 99 -0.38 -3.58 -13.60
CA THR A 99 0.52 -2.43 -13.76
C THR A 99 1.21 -2.07 -12.43
N ILE A 100 0.46 -2.07 -11.34
CA ILE A 100 1.00 -1.76 -10.01
C ILE A 100 1.99 -2.83 -9.54
N GLY A 101 1.70 -4.11 -9.73
CA GLY A 101 2.62 -5.20 -9.39
C GLY A 101 3.90 -5.17 -10.23
N ARG A 102 3.78 -4.83 -11.52
CA ARG A 102 4.92 -4.73 -12.41
C ARG A 102 5.91 -3.64 -12.00
N GLN A 103 5.42 -2.49 -11.59
CA GLN A 103 6.28 -1.36 -11.21
C GLN A 103 7.16 -1.64 -9.99
N ILE A 104 6.83 -2.65 -9.16
CA ILE A 104 7.55 -2.92 -7.92
C ILE A 104 8.80 -3.76 -8.13
N GLY A 105 8.74 -4.78 -8.96
CA GLY A 105 9.79 -5.78 -9.07
C GLY A 105 10.42 -5.91 -10.45
N TYR A 106 9.85 -5.27 -11.49
CA TYR A 106 10.35 -5.35 -12.85
C TYR A 106 11.35 -4.25 -13.14
N ASN A 107 12.53 -4.65 -13.62
CA ASN A 107 13.60 -3.74 -14.02
C ASN A 107 13.49 -3.46 -15.52
N GLN A 108 13.20 -2.21 -15.88
CA GLN A 108 13.02 -1.80 -17.28
C GLN A 108 14.31 -1.92 -18.11
N ASP A 109 15.48 -1.71 -17.48
CA ASP A 109 16.77 -1.62 -18.16
C ASP A 109 17.21 -2.95 -18.76
N ASP A 110 17.11 -4.03 -17.98
CA ASP A 110 17.55 -5.37 -18.41
C ASP A 110 16.40 -6.38 -18.56
N LYS A 111 15.16 -5.93 -18.34
CA LYS A 111 13.93 -6.73 -18.51
C LYS A 111 13.86 -7.93 -17.58
N THR A 112 14.39 -7.80 -16.37
CA THR A 112 14.39 -8.84 -15.33
C THR A 112 13.44 -8.52 -14.18
N TRP A 113 13.14 -9.53 -13.36
CA TRP A 113 12.38 -9.37 -12.12
C TRP A 113 13.29 -9.60 -10.91
N SER A 114 13.39 -8.58 -10.05
CA SER A 114 14.11 -8.68 -8.77
C SER A 114 13.26 -9.24 -7.63
N ALA A 115 11.94 -9.25 -7.80
CA ALA A 115 11.02 -9.72 -6.78
C ALA A 115 9.78 -10.36 -7.43
N PHE A 116 9.17 -11.30 -6.68
CA PHE A 116 7.90 -11.92 -7.04
C PHE A 116 6.76 -11.01 -6.56
N PRO A 117 5.94 -10.45 -7.46
CA PRO A 117 4.80 -9.63 -7.08
C PRO A 117 3.70 -10.51 -6.50
N ASP A 118 3.27 -10.22 -5.28
CA ASP A 118 2.26 -11.00 -4.58
C ASP A 118 0.88 -10.34 -4.72
N PHE A 119 0.64 -9.29 -3.96
CA PHE A 119 -0.62 -8.54 -4.00
C PHE A 119 -0.40 -7.04 -3.92
N TYR A 120 -1.43 -6.30 -4.17
CA TYR A 120 -1.46 -4.89 -3.86
C TYR A 120 -2.63 -4.57 -2.93
N ILE A 121 -2.46 -3.50 -2.17
CA ILE A 121 -3.43 -3.00 -1.22
C ILE A 121 -4.01 -1.72 -1.79
N SER A 122 -5.31 -1.70 -1.99
CA SER A 122 -6.03 -0.51 -2.45
C SER A 122 -6.45 0.38 -1.29
N PHE A 123 -6.51 1.69 -1.52
CA PHE A 123 -6.90 2.70 -0.54
C PHE A 123 -8.21 3.38 -0.95
N PRO A 124 -9.37 2.74 -0.72
CA PRO A 124 -10.67 3.34 -0.91
C PRO A 124 -10.96 4.42 0.14
N ALA A 125 -12.00 5.20 -0.07
CA ALA A 125 -12.61 5.98 1.01
C ALA A 125 -13.69 5.16 1.71
N MET A 126 -13.73 5.26 3.04
CA MET A 126 -14.76 4.68 3.89
C MET A 126 -15.45 5.79 4.66
N TYR A 127 -16.79 5.83 4.60
CA TYR A 127 -17.55 6.93 5.18
C TYR A 127 -18.81 6.44 5.90
N ARG A 128 -19.24 7.17 6.91
CA ARG A 128 -20.48 6.91 7.64
C ARG A 128 -21.66 7.48 6.83
N LYS A 129 -22.39 6.59 6.17
CA LYS A 129 -23.44 6.97 5.22
C LYS A 129 -24.50 7.87 5.86
N SER A 130 -24.99 7.53 7.04
CA SER A 130 -26.00 8.32 7.75
C SER A 130 -25.58 9.77 8.00
N MET A 131 -24.30 9.99 8.37
CA MET A 131 -23.76 11.31 8.62
C MET A 131 -23.67 12.16 7.35
N TRP A 132 -23.25 11.56 6.23
CA TRP A 132 -23.14 12.25 4.95
C TRP A 132 -24.51 12.48 4.29
N ASP A 133 -25.45 11.56 4.45
CA ASP A 133 -26.84 11.74 4.00
C ASP A 133 -27.53 12.89 4.77
N GLU A 134 -27.28 13.05 6.07
CA GLU A 134 -27.81 14.13 6.90
C GLU A 134 -27.45 15.52 6.36
N ILE A 135 -26.26 15.67 5.79
CA ILE A 135 -25.82 16.94 5.19
C ILE A 135 -26.11 17.05 3.69
N GLY A 136 -26.74 16.04 3.09
CA GLY A 136 -27.11 15.99 1.68
C GLY A 136 -25.92 15.95 0.73
N MET A 137 -24.79 15.35 1.14
CA MET A 137 -23.54 15.29 0.35
C MET A 137 -23.02 13.86 0.24
N LYS A 138 -22.17 13.63 -0.78
CA LYS A 138 -21.40 12.38 -0.93
C LYS A 138 -19.90 12.72 -1.00
N PRO A 139 -19.00 11.94 -0.39
CA PRO A 139 -17.57 12.21 -0.40
C PRO A 139 -16.87 11.64 -1.67
N ASP A 140 -17.45 11.82 -2.83
CA ASP A 140 -17.01 11.27 -4.13
C ASP A 140 -15.97 12.13 -4.84
N THR A 141 -15.79 13.38 -4.39
CA THR A 141 -14.74 14.28 -4.82
C THR A 141 -13.96 14.83 -3.63
N TRP A 142 -12.71 15.23 -3.84
CA TRP A 142 -11.92 15.86 -2.79
C TRP A 142 -12.56 17.15 -2.29
N ASP A 143 -13.20 17.96 -3.17
CA ASP A 143 -13.94 19.16 -2.76
C ASP A 143 -15.09 18.80 -1.82
N ASN A 144 -15.86 17.76 -2.14
CA ASN A 144 -16.94 17.29 -1.28
C ASN A 144 -16.42 16.77 0.07
N VAL A 145 -15.26 16.07 0.07
CA VAL A 145 -14.61 15.62 1.32
C VAL A 145 -14.28 16.81 2.21
N ARG A 146 -13.72 17.90 1.66
CA ARG A 146 -13.40 19.10 2.44
C ARG A 146 -14.66 19.83 2.91
N LEU A 147 -15.57 20.15 2.01
CA LEU A 147 -16.76 20.97 2.33
C LEU A 147 -17.75 20.22 3.23
N GLY A 148 -18.01 18.95 2.92
CA GLY A 148 -18.85 18.06 3.75
C GLY A 148 -18.21 17.75 5.08
N GLY A 149 -16.89 17.45 5.05
CA GLY A 149 -16.10 17.21 6.26
C GLY A 149 -16.08 18.39 7.22
N ALA A 150 -16.03 19.63 6.71
CA ALA A 150 -16.14 20.84 7.54
C ALA A 150 -17.50 20.94 8.24
N LYS A 151 -18.60 20.64 7.52
CA LYS A 151 -19.95 20.60 8.11
C LYS A 151 -20.07 19.51 9.18
N LEU A 152 -19.51 18.34 8.92
CA LEU A 152 -19.55 17.21 9.86
C LEU A 152 -18.64 17.42 11.06
N LYS A 153 -17.47 18.02 10.89
CA LYS A 153 -16.62 18.45 12.00
C LYS A 153 -17.33 19.41 12.96
N ALA A 154 -18.10 20.36 12.44
CA ALA A 154 -18.90 21.28 13.27
C ALA A 154 -19.98 20.54 14.09
N LYS A 155 -20.37 19.33 13.68
CA LYS A 155 -21.28 18.42 14.40
C LYS A 155 -20.56 17.41 15.30
N GLY A 156 -19.22 17.47 15.40
CA GLY A 156 -18.41 16.54 16.18
C GLY A 156 -17.94 15.29 15.43
N HIS A 157 -18.07 15.27 14.11
CA HIS A 157 -17.72 14.13 13.26
C HIS A 157 -16.66 14.49 12.20
N PRO A 158 -15.42 14.79 12.61
CA PRO A 158 -14.36 15.19 11.67
C PRO A 158 -13.95 14.07 10.72
N VAL A 159 -13.31 14.46 9.61
CA VAL A 159 -12.62 13.55 8.71
C VAL A 159 -11.30 13.11 9.36
N GLY A 160 -10.97 11.83 9.22
CA GLY A 160 -9.75 11.23 9.76
C GLY A 160 -8.83 10.70 8.66
N ILE A 161 -7.91 11.51 8.17
CA ILE A 161 -6.87 11.08 7.23
C ILE A 161 -5.52 11.42 7.86
N SER A 162 -4.65 10.41 8.02
CA SER A 162 -3.35 10.59 8.69
C SER A 162 -2.48 11.64 7.98
N LEU A 163 -1.79 12.45 8.77
CA LEU A 163 -0.68 13.33 8.38
C LEU A 163 0.58 12.98 9.19
N GLY A 164 0.57 11.84 9.87
CA GLY A 164 1.72 11.32 10.60
C GLY A 164 2.82 10.82 9.66
N HIS A 165 3.94 10.41 10.25
CA HIS A 165 5.10 9.88 9.54
C HIS A 165 4.97 8.35 9.45
N SER A 166 4.16 7.85 8.50
CA SER A 166 3.89 6.41 8.30
C SER A 166 3.48 6.09 6.86
N ASN A 167 3.20 4.82 6.56
CA ASN A 167 2.93 4.36 5.18
C ASN A 167 1.57 4.85 4.64
N ASP A 168 0.53 4.86 5.45
CA ASP A 168 -0.81 5.25 5.00
C ASP A 168 -0.86 6.68 4.45
N PRO A 169 -0.38 7.72 5.17
CA PRO A 169 -0.34 9.07 4.61
C PRO A 169 0.64 9.18 3.43
N ASN A 170 1.75 8.44 3.45
CA ASN A 170 2.70 8.43 2.34
C ASN A 170 2.05 7.91 1.04
N THR A 171 1.14 6.95 1.14
CA THR A 171 0.35 6.42 0.01
C THR A 171 -0.81 7.34 -0.37
N THR A 172 -1.58 7.79 0.62
CA THR A 172 -2.78 8.62 0.40
C THR A 172 -2.44 9.97 -0.22
N TRP A 173 -1.42 10.66 0.29
CA TRP A 173 -1.08 12.00 -0.21
C TRP A 173 -0.39 11.99 -1.56
N ARG A 174 0.28 10.89 -1.95
CA ARG A 174 0.71 10.68 -3.35
C ARG A 174 -0.49 10.59 -4.28
N GLY A 175 -1.49 9.79 -3.92
CA GLY A 175 -2.73 9.69 -4.69
C GLY A 175 -3.44 11.03 -4.84
N LEU A 176 -3.56 11.80 -3.77
CA LEU A 176 -4.12 13.14 -3.84
C LEU A 176 -3.29 14.05 -4.76
N LEU A 177 -1.96 14.08 -4.62
CA LEU A 177 -1.04 14.83 -5.48
C LEU A 177 -1.31 14.54 -6.96
N TRP A 178 -1.38 13.27 -7.33
CA TRP A 178 -1.66 12.85 -8.72
C TRP A 178 -3.06 13.22 -9.18
N SER A 179 -4.04 13.21 -8.28
CA SER A 179 -5.41 13.59 -8.60
C SER A 179 -5.55 15.08 -8.92
N PHE A 180 -4.60 15.90 -8.47
CA PHE A 180 -4.45 17.32 -8.81
C PHE A 180 -3.57 17.55 -10.04
N GLY A 181 -2.89 16.53 -10.55
CA GLY A 181 -1.98 16.61 -11.69
C GLY A 181 -0.52 16.81 -11.34
N GLY A 182 -0.17 16.90 -10.04
CA GLY A 182 1.21 16.92 -9.59
C GLY A 182 1.86 15.53 -9.65
N ALA A 183 3.19 15.45 -9.65
CA ALA A 183 3.95 14.22 -9.64
C ALA A 183 5.33 14.41 -9.02
N LEU A 184 5.93 13.33 -8.53
CA LEU A 184 7.31 13.31 -8.08
C LEU A 184 8.27 13.46 -9.25
N GLN A 185 8.05 12.68 -10.31
CA GLN A 185 8.92 12.56 -11.47
C GLN A 185 8.14 12.63 -12.77
N ASP A 186 8.85 12.85 -13.87
CA ASP A 186 8.31 12.76 -15.22
C ASP A 186 7.95 11.31 -15.61
N ALA A 187 7.28 11.14 -16.76
CA ALA A 187 6.85 9.83 -17.24
C ALA A 187 8.02 8.90 -17.59
N GLU A 188 9.18 9.46 -17.90
CA GLU A 188 10.42 8.75 -18.19
C GLU A 188 11.20 8.36 -16.93
N GLY A 189 10.81 8.90 -15.76
CA GLY A 189 11.48 8.65 -14.47
C GLY A 189 12.86 9.30 -14.35
N LYS A 190 13.15 10.32 -15.17
CA LYS A 190 14.48 10.94 -15.23
C LYS A 190 14.61 12.19 -14.38
N ASN A 191 13.57 12.99 -14.31
CA ASN A 191 13.62 14.30 -13.67
C ASN A 191 12.59 14.41 -12.55
N VAL A 192 12.98 15.07 -11.48
CA VAL A 192 12.04 15.47 -10.42
C VAL A 192 11.20 16.65 -10.93
N VAL A 193 9.87 16.50 -10.94
CA VAL A 193 8.93 17.52 -11.41
C VAL A 193 8.01 18.02 -10.28
N LEU A 194 8.36 17.73 -9.03
CA LEU A 194 7.52 17.99 -7.88
C LEU A 194 7.22 19.49 -7.67
N ASN A 195 8.17 20.38 -8.01
CA ASN A 195 7.96 21.82 -7.89
C ASN A 195 7.12 22.35 -9.06
N SER A 196 5.82 22.11 -9.00
CA SER A 196 4.83 22.53 -10.00
C SER A 196 3.67 23.29 -9.36
N LYS A 197 2.90 24.03 -10.18
CA LYS A 197 1.67 24.71 -9.74
C LYS A 197 0.67 23.70 -9.19
N GLU A 198 0.51 22.57 -9.85
CA GLU A 198 -0.41 21.48 -9.50
C GLU A 198 -0.07 20.90 -8.12
N THR A 199 1.21 20.73 -7.82
CA THR A 199 1.68 20.30 -6.49
C THR A 199 1.38 21.32 -5.42
N VAL A 200 1.63 22.60 -5.69
CA VAL A 200 1.30 23.69 -4.74
C VAL A 200 -0.20 23.74 -4.45
N GLU A 201 -1.05 23.60 -5.46
CA GLU A 201 -2.51 23.55 -5.26
C GLU A 201 -2.94 22.30 -4.46
N ALA A 202 -2.34 21.15 -4.68
CA ALA A 202 -2.58 19.95 -3.87
C ALA A 202 -2.20 20.19 -2.40
N VAL A 203 -1.06 20.78 -2.12
CA VAL A 203 -0.61 21.10 -0.76
C VAL A 203 -1.51 22.14 -0.09
N LYS A 204 -1.95 23.19 -0.81
CA LYS A 204 -2.94 24.16 -0.33
C LYS A 204 -4.26 23.49 0.03
N TYR A 205 -4.71 22.57 -0.82
CA TYR A 205 -5.91 21.77 -0.55
C TYR A 205 -5.78 20.96 0.75
N VAL A 206 -4.67 20.22 0.94
CA VAL A 206 -4.44 19.44 2.17
C VAL A 206 -4.40 20.35 3.41
N THR A 207 -3.78 21.52 3.29
CA THR A 207 -3.75 22.52 4.37
C THR A 207 -5.16 22.99 4.73
N ALA A 208 -6.01 23.25 3.72
CA ALA A 208 -7.40 23.65 3.92
C ALA A 208 -8.23 22.49 4.52
N LEU A 209 -8.10 21.28 4.00
CA LEU A 209 -8.77 20.07 4.51
C LEU A 209 -8.43 19.83 5.98
N TYR A 210 -7.15 19.88 6.34
CA TYR A 210 -6.70 19.74 7.73
C TYR A 210 -7.36 20.78 8.64
N LYS A 211 -7.29 22.04 8.28
CA LYS A 211 -7.84 23.13 9.07
C LYS A 211 -9.37 23.04 9.22
N GLU A 212 -10.06 22.79 8.13
CA GLU A 212 -11.52 22.89 8.07
C GLU A 212 -12.23 21.61 8.51
N ALA A 213 -11.69 20.44 8.17
CA ALA A 213 -12.41 19.18 8.30
C ALA A 213 -11.76 18.16 9.26
N MET A 214 -10.49 18.30 9.64
CA MET A 214 -9.77 17.33 10.47
C MET A 214 -9.44 17.90 11.86
N THR A 215 -8.89 17.05 12.74
CA THR A 215 -8.37 17.44 14.07
C THR A 215 -6.86 17.29 14.12
N SER A 216 -6.19 17.94 15.09
CA SER A 216 -4.72 17.96 15.17
C SER A 216 -4.08 16.60 15.46
N GLU A 217 -4.82 15.67 16.01
CA GLU A 217 -4.33 14.33 16.33
C GLU A 217 -3.83 13.55 15.11
N VAL A 218 -4.36 13.83 13.89
CA VAL A 218 -3.93 13.17 12.65
C VAL A 218 -2.45 13.38 12.31
N LEU A 219 -1.80 14.39 12.90
CA LEU A 219 -0.36 14.64 12.74
C LEU A 219 0.52 13.62 13.48
N SER A 220 -0.05 12.89 14.44
CA SER A 220 0.66 11.90 15.25
C SER A 220 0.18 10.46 14.98
N TRP A 221 -0.68 10.26 13.99
CA TRP A 221 -1.21 8.93 13.69
C TRP A 221 -0.17 8.01 13.06
N ASP A 222 -0.21 6.74 13.47
CA ASP A 222 0.43 5.59 12.84
C ASP A 222 -0.53 4.85 11.89
N ASP A 223 -0.05 3.79 11.21
CA ASP A 223 -0.84 3.01 10.25
C ASP A 223 -2.02 2.23 10.88
N SER A 224 -2.11 2.14 12.21
CA SER A 224 -3.25 1.53 12.92
C SER A 224 -4.25 2.54 13.45
N SER A 225 -3.93 3.83 13.43
CA SER A 225 -4.76 4.89 13.99
C SER A 225 -6.08 5.07 13.25
N ASN A 226 -6.06 4.93 11.92
CA ASN A 226 -7.27 4.98 11.08
C ASN A 226 -8.29 3.90 11.50
N ASN A 227 -7.83 2.69 11.78
CA ASN A 227 -8.67 1.58 12.22
C ASN A 227 -9.34 1.91 13.56
N ARG A 228 -8.55 2.39 14.54
CA ARG A 228 -9.07 2.82 15.85
C ARG A 228 -10.05 3.97 15.71
N TYR A 229 -9.76 4.93 14.83
CA TYR A 229 -10.61 6.09 14.61
C TYR A 229 -11.97 5.70 14.01
N LEU A 230 -11.99 4.81 13.03
CA LEU A 230 -13.24 4.30 12.47
C LEU A 230 -14.07 3.56 13.52
N VAL A 231 -13.43 2.68 14.30
CA VAL A 231 -14.06 1.90 15.37
C VAL A 231 -14.64 2.79 16.47
N SER A 232 -14.01 3.93 16.78
CA SER A 232 -14.53 4.89 17.78
C SER A 232 -15.89 5.46 17.41
N GLY A 233 -16.28 5.41 16.12
CA GLY A 233 -17.54 5.96 15.64
C GLY A 233 -17.61 7.48 15.60
N ILE A 234 -16.52 8.18 15.95
CA ILE A 234 -16.43 9.66 15.93
C ILE A 234 -16.27 10.15 14.49
N GLY A 235 -15.39 9.51 13.72
CA GLY A 235 -15.03 9.94 12.38
C GLY A 235 -16.13 9.75 11.35
N SER A 236 -16.28 10.72 10.48
CA SER A 236 -17.23 10.68 9.36
C SER A 236 -16.69 10.01 8.11
N LEU A 237 -15.36 10.03 7.92
CA LEU A 237 -14.66 9.46 6.77
C LEU A 237 -13.20 9.18 7.12
N ILE A 238 -12.68 8.09 6.56
CA ILE A 238 -11.25 7.78 6.48
C ILE A 238 -10.89 7.39 5.03
N VAL A 239 -9.61 7.51 4.67
CA VAL A 239 -9.03 6.88 3.46
C VAL A 239 -8.02 5.86 3.96
N ASN A 240 -8.29 4.58 3.70
CA ASN A 240 -7.53 3.47 4.29
C ASN A 240 -7.80 2.17 3.52
N PRO A 241 -6.91 1.17 3.61
CA PRO A 241 -7.25 -0.20 3.23
C PRO A 241 -8.40 -0.76 4.06
N ILE A 242 -9.09 -1.78 3.53
CA ILE A 242 -10.30 -2.33 4.17
C ILE A 242 -10.05 -3.03 5.52
N SER A 243 -8.82 -3.16 5.98
CA SER A 243 -8.52 -3.64 7.34
C SER A 243 -9.27 -2.83 8.40
N ALA A 244 -9.41 -1.51 8.21
CA ALA A 244 -10.22 -0.67 9.11
C ALA A 244 -11.68 -1.11 9.14
N TYR A 245 -12.27 -1.39 7.98
CA TYR A 245 -13.64 -1.90 7.89
C TYR A 245 -13.77 -3.28 8.54
N ARG A 246 -12.84 -4.20 8.28
CA ARG A 246 -12.82 -5.54 8.89
C ARG A 246 -12.70 -5.47 10.42
N THR A 247 -11.84 -4.60 10.94
CA THR A 247 -11.73 -4.35 12.37
C THR A 247 -13.04 -3.81 12.93
N PHE A 248 -13.70 -2.89 12.21
CA PHE A 248 -14.97 -2.32 12.66
C PHE A 248 -16.11 -3.34 12.65
N GLN A 249 -16.19 -4.22 11.64
CA GLN A 249 -17.18 -5.31 11.63
C GLN A 249 -17.08 -6.20 12.88
N LYS A 250 -15.86 -6.53 13.29
CA LYS A 250 -15.61 -7.37 14.49
C LYS A 250 -15.92 -6.63 15.80
N ALA A 251 -15.68 -5.31 15.85
CA ALA A 251 -15.87 -4.50 17.05
C ALA A 251 -17.30 -3.97 17.23
N ASN A 252 -17.96 -3.58 16.13
CA ASN A 252 -19.28 -2.94 16.13
C ASN A 252 -20.00 -3.13 14.80
N THR A 253 -20.72 -4.22 14.64
CA THR A 253 -21.46 -4.56 13.42
C THR A 253 -22.41 -3.44 12.96
N LYS A 254 -23.16 -2.83 13.89
CA LYS A 254 -24.12 -1.75 13.55
C LYS A 254 -23.41 -0.53 12.97
N GLY A 255 -22.24 -0.16 13.50
CA GLY A 255 -21.43 0.92 12.94
C GLY A 255 -20.85 0.57 11.59
N ALA A 256 -20.43 -0.68 11.40
CA ALA A 256 -19.95 -1.19 10.13
C ALA A 256 -21.04 -1.23 9.05
N ASP A 257 -22.29 -1.55 9.43
CA ASP A 257 -23.44 -1.52 8.50
C ASP A 257 -23.68 -0.11 7.95
N ASP A 258 -23.50 0.93 8.75
CA ASP A 258 -23.57 2.33 8.32
C ASP A 258 -22.31 2.83 7.56
N THR A 259 -21.22 2.05 7.57
CA THR A 259 -19.99 2.42 6.86
C THR A 259 -20.01 1.88 5.45
N PHE A 260 -19.86 2.76 4.46
CA PHE A 260 -19.79 2.43 3.04
C PHE A 260 -18.40 2.63 2.49
N VAL A 261 -18.03 1.76 1.55
CA VAL A 261 -16.74 1.79 0.84
C VAL A 261 -16.98 2.30 -0.57
N ILE A 262 -16.20 3.29 -0.99
CA ILE A 262 -16.25 3.88 -2.34
C ILE A 262 -14.84 3.98 -2.91
N ALA A 263 -14.74 4.06 -4.24
CA ALA A 263 -13.50 4.43 -4.90
C ALA A 263 -12.94 5.75 -4.31
N PRO A 264 -11.63 5.99 -4.39
CA PRO A 264 -11.06 7.21 -3.82
C PRO A 264 -11.72 8.47 -4.39
N PRO A 265 -11.80 9.57 -3.62
CA PRO A 265 -12.41 10.79 -4.10
C PRO A 265 -11.73 11.30 -5.38
N LYS A 266 -12.52 11.73 -6.36
CA LYS A 266 -12.02 12.31 -7.60
C LYS A 266 -11.40 13.69 -7.33
N GLY A 267 -10.20 13.93 -7.86
CA GLY A 267 -9.59 15.25 -7.89
C GLY A 267 -9.95 16.06 -9.14
N PRO A 268 -9.40 17.27 -9.26
CA PRO A 268 -9.68 18.14 -10.39
C PRO A 268 -9.30 17.55 -11.75
N VAL A 269 -8.24 16.73 -11.79
CA VAL A 269 -7.70 16.17 -13.03
C VAL A 269 -8.17 14.74 -13.27
N ARG A 270 -8.14 13.91 -12.20
CA ARG A 270 -8.45 12.47 -12.33
C ARG A 270 -8.89 11.84 -11.01
N GLN A 271 -9.42 10.62 -11.11
CA GLN A 271 -9.66 9.73 -9.98
C GLN A 271 -8.50 8.73 -9.91
N ILE A 272 -7.64 8.86 -8.91
CA ILE A 272 -6.47 8.02 -8.71
C ILE A 272 -6.05 8.04 -7.24
N MET A 273 -5.48 6.95 -6.77
CA MET A 273 -4.96 6.81 -5.42
C MET A 273 -3.65 6.03 -5.43
N GLY A 274 -2.82 6.23 -4.44
CA GLY A 274 -1.69 5.35 -4.19
C GLY A 274 -2.17 3.96 -3.82
N GLY A 275 -1.39 2.95 -4.20
CA GLY A 275 -1.54 1.58 -3.74
C GLY A 275 -0.24 1.14 -3.08
N ALA A 276 -0.35 0.46 -1.96
CA ALA A 276 0.76 -0.27 -1.38
C ALA A 276 0.85 -1.62 -2.08
N SER A 277 2.05 -2.12 -2.31
CA SER A 277 2.24 -3.40 -2.98
C SER A 277 3.13 -4.30 -2.15
N GLU A 278 2.76 -5.56 -2.12
CA GLU A 278 3.49 -6.62 -1.48
C GLU A 278 4.28 -7.42 -2.51
N PHE A 279 5.46 -7.82 -2.12
CA PHE A 279 6.30 -8.67 -2.96
C PHE A 279 7.28 -9.46 -2.11
N TYR A 280 7.71 -10.59 -2.67
CA TYR A 280 8.73 -11.41 -2.06
C TYR A 280 10.04 -11.32 -2.85
N GLY A 281 11.14 -11.02 -2.14
CA GLY A 281 12.49 -11.14 -2.67
C GLY A 281 13.21 -12.33 -2.04
N ILE A 282 14.05 -12.99 -2.84
CA ILE A 282 14.95 -14.05 -2.38
C ILE A 282 16.35 -13.43 -2.30
N TRP A 283 16.95 -13.44 -1.13
CA TRP A 283 18.30 -12.92 -0.98
C TRP A 283 19.34 -13.79 -1.69
N LYS A 284 20.37 -13.16 -2.29
CA LYS A 284 21.51 -13.92 -2.88
C LYS A 284 22.29 -14.72 -1.82
N PHE A 285 22.27 -14.28 -0.57
CA PHE A 285 22.87 -14.99 0.57
C PHE A 285 21.94 -16.04 1.20
N ALA A 286 20.70 -16.20 0.71
CA ALA A 286 19.77 -17.21 1.19
C ALA A 286 20.38 -18.62 1.14
N LYS A 287 20.14 -19.40 2.19
CA LYS A 287 20.64 -20.77 2.31
C LYS A 287 19.84 -21.75 1.46
N ASN A 288 18.55 -21.50 1.27
CA ASN A 288 17.63 -22.37 0.53
C ASN A 288 16.85 -21.61 -0.57
N LYS A 289 17.58 -21.10 -1.57
CA LYS A 289 16.99 -20.36 -2.71
C LYS A 289 16.00 -21.20 -3.52
N GLU A 290 16.33 -22.47 -3.75
CA GLU A 290 15.48 -23.42 -4.47
C GLU A 290 14.16 -23.63 -3.72
N GLY A 291 14.24 -23.88 -2.40
CA GLY A 291 13.06 -24.02 -1.56
C GLY A 291 12.19 -22.77 -1.54
N ALA A 292 12.78 -21.58 -1.54
CA ALA A 292 12.04 -20.32 -1.64
C ALA A 292 11.29 -20.18 -2.97
N ILE A 293 11.91 -20.56 -4.10
CA ILE A 293 11.27 -20.57 -5.42
C ILE A 293 10.11 -21.57 -5.47
N GLU A 294 10.32 -22.79 -4.99
CA GLU A 294 9.28 -23.83 -4.97
C GLU A 294 8.13 -23.47 -4.02
N PHE A 295 8.44 -22.83 -2.88
CA PHE A 295 7.43 -22.31 -1.98
C PHE A 295 6.55 -21.25 -2.66
N LEU A 296 7.15 -20.27 -3.37
CA LEU A 296 6.39 -19.24 -4.09
C LEU A 296 5.53 -19.80 -5.22
N LYS A 297 5.99 -20.83 -5.93
CA LYS A 297 5.15 -21.54 -6.92
C LYS A 297 3.93 -22.17 -6.27
N TYR A 298 4.16 -22.90 -5.17
CA TYR A 298 3.09 -23.54 -4.42
C TYR A 298 2.11 -22.52 -3.83
N TYR A 299 2.63 -21.42 -3.31
CA TYR A 299 1.83 -20.31 -2.79
C TYR A 299 0.93 -19.71 -3.88
N ALA A 300 1.47 -19.43 -5.08
CA ALA A 300 0.69 -18.93 -6.21
C ALA A 300 -0.45 -19.88 -6.60
N ASP A 301 -0.24 -21.19 -6.52
CA ASP A 301 -1.26 -22.21 -6.82
C ASP A 301 -2.41 -22.24 -5.79
N HIS A 302 -2.18 -21.71 -4.56
CA HIS A 302 -3.16 -21.66 -3.46
C HIS A 302 -3.62 -20.22 -3.14
N TRP A 303 -3.35 -19.30 -4.05
CA TRP A 303 -3.64 -17.89 -3.85
C TRP A 303 -5.12 -17.56 -3.58
N PRO A 304 -6.14 -18.26 -4.15
CA PRO A 304 -7.54 -18.08 -3.77
C PRO A 304 -7.81 -18.28 -2.27
N GLU A 305 -7.03 -19.18 -1.62
CA GLU A 305 -7.12 -19.41 -0.17
C GLU A 305 -6.51 -18.23 0.60
N ALA A 306 -5.39 -17.67 0.13
CA ALA A 306 -4.77 -16.46 0.65
C ALA A 306 -5.73 -15.25 0.59
N PHE A 307 -6.41 -15.07 -0.56
CA PHE A 307 -7.41 -14.04 -0.75
C PHE A 307 -8.56 -14.16 0.25
N LYS A 308 -9.06 -15.37 0.45
CA LYS A 308 -10.11 -15.64 1.45
C LYS A 308 -9.63 -15.38 2.87
N ALA A 309 -8.42 -15.82 3.23
CA ALA A 309 -7.83 -15.63 4.55
C ALA A 309 -7.58 -14.16 4.88
N SER A 310 -7.23 -13.35 3.87
CA SER A 310 -7.10 -11.90 4.00
C SER A 310 -8.45 -11.16 4.04
N GLU A 311 -9.57 -11.88 3.98
CA GLU A 311 -10.93 -11.30 3.95
C GLU A 311 -11.10 -10.29 2.79
N GLY A 312 -10.41 -10.51 1.65
CA GLY A 312 -10.41 -9.63 0.46
C GLY A 312 -9.54 -8.38 0.58
N TYR A 313 -8.66 -8.32 1.58
CA TYR A 313 -7.70 -7.23 1.74
C TYR A 313 -6.60 -7.25 0.67
N ASN A 314 -6.09 -8.45 0.36
CA ASN A 314 -5.03 -8.66 -0.62
C ASN A 314 -5.62 -8.67 -2.03
N ASN A 315 -5.35 -7.67 -2.87
CA ASN A 315 -5.74 -7.71 -4.27
C ASN A 315 -4.66 -8.41 -5.10
N PRO A 316 -5.01 -9.39 -5.97
CA PRO A 316 -4.02 -10.19 -6.68
C PRO A 316 -3.21 -9.36 -7.68
N CYS A 317 -1.90 -9.57 -7.72
CA CYS A 317 -1.05 -8.97 -8.75
C CYS A 317 -1.15 -9.68 -10.10
N PHE A 318 -1.55 -10.96 -10.16
CA PHE A 318 -1.77 -11.66 -11.43
C PHE A 318 -3.26 -11.74 -11.75
N ALA A 319 -3.61 -11.47 -13.01
CA ALA A 319 -4.98 -11.19 -13.45
C ALA A 319 -6.02 -12.27 -13.13
N ASN A 320 -5.61 -13.56 -13.12
CA ASN A 320 -6.51 -14.70 -12.98
C ASN A 320 -6.26 -15.55 -11.72
N LEU A 321 -5.52 -15.02 -10.72
CA LEU A 321 -5.32 -15.74 -9.45
C LEU A 321 -6.64 -15.93 -8.69
N VAL A 322 -7.55 -14.97 -8.79
CA VAL A 322 -8.89 -15.06 -8.21
C VAL A 322 -9.92 -14.89 -9.33
N PRO A 323 -10.92 -15.78 -9.43
CA PRO A 323 -11.95 -15.64 -10.45
C PRO A 323 -12.79 -14.38 -10.23
N LYS A 324 -13.19 -13.73 -11.33
CA LYS A 324 -14.12 -12.59 -11.29
C LYS A 324 -15.57 -13.06 -11.56
N PRO A 325 -16.60 -12.52 -10.87
CA PRO A 325 -16.49 -11.57 -9.77
C PRO A 325 -15.81 -12.20 -8.54
N MET A 326 -14.95 -11.43 -7.86
CA MET A 326 -14.22 -11.92 -6.67
C MET A 326 -15.21 -12.22 -5.53
N PRO A 327 -15.34 -13.48 -5.07
CA PRO A 327 -16.48 -13.90 -4.25
C PRO A 327 -16.71 -13.06 -2.99
N ILE A 328 -15.63 -12.80 -2.23
CA ILE A 328 -15.72 -12.07 -0.97
C ILE A 328 -15.93 -10.55 -1.15
N LEU A 329 -15.64 -10.01 -2.32
CA LEU A 329 -15.88 -8.60 -2.61
C LEU A 329 -17.28 -8.38 -3.22
N SER A 330 -17.76 -9.32 -4.01
CA SER A 330 -19.07 -9.23 -4.65
C SER A 330 -20.23 -9.65 -3.76
N ASN A 331 -19.98 -10.51 -2.79
CA ASN A 331 -20.98 -11.02 -1.88
C ASN A 331 -20.34 -11.39 -0.53
N ASP A 332 -20.06 -10.38 0.28
CA ASP A 332 -19.52 -10.54 1.64
C ASP A 332 -20.64 -10.90 2.62
N PRO A 333 -20.67 -12.11 3.18
CA PRO A 333 -21.72 -12.52 4.09
C PRO A 333 -21.74 -11.76 5.41
N THR A 334 -20.67 -11.02 5.71
CA THR A 334 -20.53 -10.22 6.94
C THR A 334 -20.83 -8.74 6.74
N SER A 335 -21.18 -8.33 5.52
CA SER A 335 -21.53 -6.95 5.17
C SER A 335 -23.03 -6.77 4.92
N THR A 336 -23.57 -5.61 5.27
CA THR A 336 -24.92 -5.19 4.96
C THR A 336 -24.90 -3.82 4.24
N PRO A 337 -25.26 -3.74 2.95
CA PRO A 337 -25.54 -4.86 2.03
C PRO A 337 -24.28 -5.69 1.73
N SER A 338 -24.47 -6.92 1.25
CA SER A 338 -23.37 -7.87 1.03
C SER A 338 -22.42 -7.51 -0.13
N ASP A 339 -22.85 -6.63 -1.04
CA ASP A 339 -22.11 -6.15 -2.21
C ASP A 339 -21.29 -4.87 -1.93
N LYS A 340 -21.20 -4.44 -0.68
CA LYS A 340 -20.57 -3.19 -0.24
C LYS A 340 -19.11 -3.04 -0.69
N LEU A 341 -18.40 -4.14 -0.86
CA LEU A 341 -16.99 -4.17 -1.26
C LEU A 341 -16.76 -4.36 -2.77
N THR A 342 -17.81 -4.45 -3.56
CA THR A 342 -17.73 -4.71 -5.02
C THR A 342 -16.84 -3.69 -5.75
N VAL A 343 -16.80 -2.44 -5.31
CA VAL A 343 -15.95 -1.38 -5.86
C VAL A 343 -14.45 -1.74 -5.88
N LEU A 344 -14.02 -2.61 -4.98
CA LEU A 344 -12.60 -3.01 -4.88
C LEU A 344 -12.16 -3.95 -5.99
N GLN A 345 -13.09 -4.62 -6.69
CA GLN A 345 -12.76 -5.49 -7.84
C GLN A 345 -12.11 -4.72 -9.01
N ASP A 346 -12.39 -3.41 -9.08
CA ASP A 346 -11.87 -2.51 -10.09
C ASP A 346 -10.75 -1.60 -9.57
N SER A 347 -10.21 -1.92 -8.38
CA SER A 347 -9.23 -1.06 -7.70
C SER A 347 -7.94 -0.85 -8.49
N GLU A 348 -7.56 -1.76 -9.38
CA GLU A 348 -6.41 -1.57 -10.29
C GLU A 348 -6.57 -0.33 -11.19
N GLN A 349 -7.81 0.01 -11.59
CA GLN A 349 -8.09 1.14 -12.49
C GLN A 349 -7.75 2.51 -11.87
N TRP A 350 -7.76 2.59 -10.55
CA TRP A 350 -7.50 3.83 -9.83
C TRP A 350 -6.33 3.75 -8.85
N SER A 351 -5.63 2.60 -8.77
CA SER A 351 -4.44 2.44 -7.94
C SER A 351 -3.16 2.60 -8.76
N ALA A 352 -2.19 3.32 -8.21
CA ALA A 352 -0.89 3.49 -8.83
C ALA A 352 0.24 3.35 -7.81
N SER A 353 1.40 2.90 -8.26
CA SER A 353 2.59 2.77 -7.43
C SER A 353 3.36 4.09 -7.31
N PRO A 354 4.24 4.22 -6.31
CA PRO A 354 4.91 5.49 -5.96
C PRO A 354 5.64 6.20 -7.09
N GLY A 355 6.09 5.49 -8.12
CA GLY A 355 6.76 6.07 -9.28
C GLY A 355 5.85 6.75 -10.30
N TYR A 356 4.52 6.61 -10.19
CA TYR A 356 3.59 7.19 -11.17
C TYR A 356 3.84 8.68 -11.42
N PRO A 357 3.81 9.15 -12.70
CA PRO A 357 3.51 8.44 -13.94
C PRO A 357 4.69 7.65 -14.54
N GLY A 358 5.88 7.79 -14.01
CA GLY A 358 7.07 7.09 -14.45
C GLY A 358 7.26 5.72 -13.78
N PRO A 359 8.33 5.00 -14.10
CA PRO A 359 8.66 3.71 -13.49
C PRO A 359 9.10 3.88 -12.03
N SER A 360 8.96 2.83 -11.23
CA SER A 360 9.67 2.75 -9.95
C SER A 360 11.13 2.36 -10.18
N TRP A 361 12.03 2.94 -9.39
CA TRP A 361 13.45 2.71 -9.40
C TRP A 361 14.06 3.15 -8.06
N PRO A 362 15.35 2.89 -7.76
CA PRO A 362 15.90 3.12 -6.42
C PRO A 362 15.68 4.52 -5.83
N ALA A 363 15.70 5.58 -6.66
CA ALA A 363 15.46 6.92 -6.15
C ALA A 363 14.01 7.14 -5.70
N VAL A 364 13.03 6.60 -6.42
CA VAL A 364 11.61 6.64 -6.01
C VAL A 364 11.41 5.90 -4.69
N ASP A 365 12.04 4.73 -4.57
CA ASP A 365 11.98 3.92 -3.36
C ASP A 365 12.60 4.66 -2.16
N GLU A 366 13.72 5.35 -2.35
CA GLU A 366 14.34 6.13 -1.28
C GLU A 366 13.49 7.35 -0.90
N VAL A 367 12.96 8.11 -1.86
CA VAL A 367 12.02 9.23 -1.59
C VAL A 367 10.78 8.72 -0.84
N TYR A 368 10.33 7.49 -1.11
CA TYR A 368 9.22 6.87 -0.39
C TYR A 368 9.62 6.53 1.06
N ASN A 369 10.74 5.86 1.26
CA ASN A 369 11.22 5.45 2.58
C ASN A 369 11.62 6.63 3.49
N ASP A 370 12.04 7.76 2.89
CA ASP A 370 12.35 9.01 3.60
C ASP A 370 11.10 9.88 3.84
N PHE A 371 9.90 9.40 3.47
CA PHE A 371 8.61 10.07 3.69
C PHE A 371 8.50 11.50 3.14
N VAL A 372 9.29 11.86 2.13
CA VAL A 372 9.41 13.25 1.62
C VAL A 372 8.07 13.86 1.23
N ILE A 373 7.20 13.12 0.54
CA ILE A 373 5.89 13.63 0.11
C ILE A 373 4.93 13.78 1.30
N CYS A 374 4.93 12.83 2.21
CA CYS A 374 4.13 12.88 3.43
C CYS A 374 4.52 14.10 4.29
N ASP A 375 5.82 14.26 4.53
CA ASP A 375 6.35 15.38 5.31
C ASP A 375 6.08 16.74 4.66
N MET A 376 6.14 16.82 3.33
CA MET A 376 5.73 18.03 2.59
C MET A 376 4.31 18.47 2.95
N MET A 377 3.36 17.53 2.93
CA MET A 377 1.97 17.82 3.28
C MET A 377 1.81 18.19 4.76
N ALA A 378 2.46 17.46 5.66
CA ALA A 378 2.39 17.69 7.10
C ALA A 378 3.00 19.03 7.52
N LYS A 379 4.14 19.42 6.94
CA LYS A 379 4.81 20.71 7.21
C LYS A 379 3.94 21.91 6.82
N ALA A 380 3.27 21.81 5.68
CA ALA A 380 2.34 22.88 5.25
C ALA A 380 1.06 22.89 6.10
N ALA A 381 0.44 21.72 6.33
CA ALA A 381 -0.78 21.61 7.13
C ALA A 381 -0.59 22.12 8.57
N SER A 382 0.54 21.81 9.20
CA SER A 382 0.92 22.26 10.55
C SER A 382 1.45 23.71 10.60
N ARG A 383 1.55 24.40 9.45
CA ARG A 383 2.08 25.77 9.31
C ARG A 383 3.57 25.92 9.69
N GLN A 384 4.33 24.85 9.62
CA GLN A 384 5.80 24.93 9.76
C GLN A 384 6.43 25.59 8.53
N MET A 385 5.78 25.45 7.37
CA MET A 385 6.17 26.07 6.10
C MET A 385 4.93 26.58 5.37
N SER A 386 5.11 27.53 4.44
CA SER A 386 4.08 27.81 3.42
C SER A 386 3.90 26.61 2.48
N ALA A 387 2.81 26.56 1.71
CA ALA A 387 2.62 25.53 0.71
C ALA A 387 3.76 25.54 -0.34
N GLU A 388 4.11 26.73 -0.80
CA GLU A 388 5.18 26.95 -1.77
C GLU A 388 6.55 26.53 -1.23
N ASP A 389 6.87 26.88 0.02
CA ASP A 389 8.15 26.52 0.63
C ASP A 389 8.25 25.03 0.91
N SER A 390 7.17 24.36 1.33
CA SER A 390 7.15 22.93 1.57
C SER A 390 7.33 22.14 0.26
N VAL A 391 6.73 22.57 -0.84
CA VAL A 391 6.93 21.98 -2.17
C VAL A 391 8.37 22.17 -2.64
N LYS A 392 8.93 23.37 -2.48
CA LYS A 392 10.33 23.65 -2.81
C LYS A 392 11.29 22.80 -1.99
N TRP A 393 11.05 22.66 -0.70
CA TRP A 393 11.83 21.79 0.19
C TRP A 393 11.77 20.32 -0.29
N ALA A 394 10.58 19.77 -0.54
CA ALA A 394 10.41 18.41 -0.97
C ALA A 394 11.07 18.14 -2.35
N HIS A 395 10.97 19.11 -3.26
CA HIS A 395 11.66 19.03 -4.55
C HIS A 395 13.17 18.95 -4.37
N GLN A 396 13.76 19.79 -3.52
CA GLN A 396 15.20 19.78 -3.26
C GLN A 396 15.68 18.47 -2.62
N GLN A 397 14.91 17.91 -1.66
CA GLN A 397 15.21 16.60 -1.08
C GLN A 397 15.18 15.50 -2.14
N SER A 398 14.13 15.48 -2.96
CA SER A 398 13.95 14.49 -4.02
C SER A 398 15.04 14.61 -5.09
N ASP A 399 15.39 15.82 -5.50
CA ASP A 399 16.43 16.08 -6.51
C ASP A 399 17.82 15.61 -6.03
N ALA A 400 18.15 15.82 -4.76
CA ALA A 400 19.37 15.31 -4.17
C ALA A 400 19.45 13.76 -4.18
N ILE A 401 18.31 13.10 -3.88
CA ILE A 401 18.20 11.63 -3.94
C ILE A 401 18.34 11.15 -5.38
N PHE A 402 17.66 11.77 -6.34
CA PHE A 402 17.73 11.40 -7.76
C PHE A 402 19.16 11.54 -8.31
N LYS A 403 19.83 12.65 -8.01
CA LYS A 403 21.25 12.84 -8.40
C LYS A 403 22.16 11.76 -7.85
N LYS A 404 22.03 11.44 -6.56
CA LYS A 404 22.80 10.35 -5.93
C LYS A 404 22.65 9.01 -6.66
N TRP A 405 21.44 8.68 -7.12
CA TRP A 405 21.18 7.42 -7.81
C TRP A 405 21.58 7.44 -9.27
N HIS A 406 21.48 8.57 -9.95
CA HIS A 406 22.05 8.73 -11.30
C HIS A 406 23.56 8.60 -11.35
N GLU A 407 24.26 9.03 -10.30
CA GLU A 407 25.73 8.85 -10.19
C GLU A 407 26.14 7.40 -9.90
N LYS A 408 25.20 6.55 -9.44
CA LYS A 408 25.45 5.13 -9.13
C LYS A 408 25.04 4.18 -10.26
N ALA A 409 24.26 4.66 -11.21
CA ALA A 409 23.78 3.88 -12.36
C ALA A 409 24.81 3.87 -13.49
#